data_c032999363eedeb0337a81c5f2deca7b
#
_entry.id   c032999363eedeb0337a81c5f2deca7b
#
_cell.length_a   1.000
_cell.length_b   1.000
_cell.length_c   1.000
_cell.angle_alpha   90.00
_cell.angle_beta   90.00
_cell.angle_gamma   90.00
#
_symmetry.space_group_name_H-M   'P 1'
#
loop_
_entity.id
_entity.type
_entity.pdbx_description
1 polymer ?
#
loop_
_entity_poly.entity_id
_entity_poly.type
_entity_poly.pdbx_seq_one_letter_code
_entity_poly.pdbx_strand_id
1 'polypeptide(L)'
;MKLFIREIIIWAEDVSFQPRTLPFDPEAVSVVTGWSGTGKSSIVNIINYVLGSSTCSIAVGTIRDAVSWFGLTIETDNGLMRIARPKPAARHVSEEIWIQDIDDVGQMLPARPLANSNVARLKVLFDLRSGLSNLALDPEKDKGFGGRASFRDLAAFNLLPQHIVANPHTLFFKTDSSHHRETLRHVLPLAMGVVTNEDLVRAHRLKLLRDEQRKLETELRTRRNSLDNWSANARGSFFRAQELSLLPPGDPPGDLLGLLKVLRDVVAAGGQSVAAPGRISVAVNRLDEIRRREEA
;
A
#
# COMPACT_ATOMS: atom_id res chain seq x y z
N MET A 1 1.27 18.40 -14.57
CA MET A 1 1.05 17.87 -15.93
C MET A 1 -0.22 18.45 -16.50
N LYS A 2 -0.14 19.04 -17.69
CA LYS A 2 -1.31 19.37 -18.52
C LYS A 2 -1.60 18.16 -19.39
N LEU A 3 -2.86 17.77 -19.49
CA LEU A 3 -3.33 16.73 -20.40
C LEU A 3 -4.61 17.23 -21.04
N PHE A 4 -4.57 17.41 -22.35
CA PHE A 4 -5.73 17.81 -23.17
C PHE A 4 -6.07 16.69 -24.13
N ILE A 5 -7.36 16.39 -24.26
CA ILE A 5 -7.87 15.52 -25.30
C ILE A 5 -8.15 16.40 -26.52
N ARG A 6 -7.41 16.19 -27.60
CA ARG A 6 -7.56 16.98 -28.85
C ARG A 6 -8.64 16.40 -29.73
N GLU A 7 -8.79 15.08 -29.77
CA GLU A 7 -9.82 14.40 -30.55
C GLU A 7 -10.09 13.00 -30.01
N ILE A 8 -11.31 12.51 -30.26
CA ILE A 8 -11.65 11.10 -30.18
C ILE A 8 -11.62 10.54 -31.62
N ILE A 9 -11.05 9.35 -31.77
CA ILE A 9 -10.92 8.66 -33.05
C ILE A 9 -11.66 7.32 -32.95
N ILE A 10 -12.43 7.02 -33.99
CA ILE A 10 -13.21 5.78 -34.07
C ILE A 10 -12.90 5.12 -35.44
N TRP A 11 -12.36 3.89 -35.35
CA TRP A 11 -12.17 3.03 -36.51
C TRP A 11 -13.35 2.08 -36.65
N ALA A 12 -13.98 2.06 -37.81
CA ALA A 12 -15.06 1.15 -38.08
C ALA A 12 -14.59 -0.32 -38.11
N GLU A 13 -15.52 -1.24 -37.94
CA GLU A 13 -15.24 -2.68 -38.12
C GLU A 13 -14.94 -2.96 -39.61
N ASP A 14 -15.70 -2.34 -40.49
CA ASP A 14 -15.47 -2.38 -41.92
C ASP A 14 -14.38 -1.37 -42.32
N VAL A 15 -13.25 -1.88 -42.78
CA VAL A 15 -12.05 -1.11 -43.15
C VAL A 15 -12.25 -0.23 -44.39
N SER A 16 -13.36 -0.38 -45.13
CA SER A 16 -13.71 0.50 -46.24
C SER A 16 -14.06 1.92 -45.79
N PHE A 17 -14.46 2.08 -44.52
CA PHE A 17 -14.76 3.38 -43.95
C PHE A 17 -13.50 4.03 -43.37
N GLN A 18 -13.30 5.30 -43.71
CA GLN A 18 -12.25 6.10 -43.10
C GLN A 18 -12.47 6.28 -41.59
N PRO A 19 -11.41 6.39 -40.78
CA PRO A 19 -11.55 6.70 -39.37
C PRO A 19 -12.31 8.02 -39.16
N ARG A 20 -13.24 8.02 -38.22
CA ARG A 20 -14.00 9.21 -37.85
C ARG A 20 -13.38 9.89 -36.65
N THR A 21 -13.17 11.20 -36.73
CA THR A 21 -12.64 12.02 -35.66
C THR A 21 -13.72 12.95 -35.09
N LEU A 22 -13.65 13.17 -33.76
CA LEU A 22 -14.42 14.18 -33.05
C LEU A 22 -13.43 15.11 -32.38
N PRO A 23 -13.20 16.33 -32.92
CA PRO A 23 -12.22 17.25 -32.38
C PRO A 23 -12.73 17.97 -31.12
N PHE A 24 -11.81 18.33 -30.25
CA PHE A 24 -12.02 19.19 -29.07
C PHE A 24 -11.00 20.33 -29.09
N ASP A 25 -11.46 21.51 -28.73
CA ASP A 25 -10.59 22.66 -28.54
C ASP A 25 -10.16 22.75 -27.08
N PRO A 26 -8.85 22.68 -26.74
CA PRO A 26 -8.37 22.78 -25.37
C PRO A 26 -8.56 24.16 -24.75
N GLU A 27 -8.75 25.19 -25.57
CA GLU A 27 -8.92 26.59 -25.10
C GLU A 27 -10.40 26.99 -25.00
N ALA A 28 -11.34 26.12 -25.44
CA ALA A 28 -12.75 26.38 -25.45
C ALA A 28 -13.57 25.27 -24.78
N VAL A 29 -14.79 25.60 -24.39
CA VAL A 29 -15.76 24.61 -23.91
C VAL A 29 -16.44 23.92 -25.08
N SER A 30 -16.16 22.63 -25.26
CA SER A 30 -16.80 21.80 -26.26
C SER A 30 -18.15 21.27 -25.75
N VAL A 31 -19.23 21.61 -26.47
CA VAL A 31 -20.59 21.16 -26.12
C VAL A 31 -21.09 20.16 -27.19
N VAL A 32 -21.39 18.93 -26.72
CA VAL A 32 -21.96 17.89 -27.60
C VAL A 32 -23.45 17.79 -27.37
N THR A 33 -24.23 18.16 -28.38
CA THR A 33 -25.70 18.12 -28.35
C THR A 33 -26.26 17.08 -29.33
N GLY A 34 -27.51 16.72 -29.17
CA GLY A 34 -28.21 15.79 -30.06
C GLY A 34 -29.37 15.06 -29.38
N TRP A 35 -30.13 14.28 -30.14
CA TRP A 35 -31.28 13.52 -29.69
C TRP A 35 -30.87 12.44 -28.62
N SER A 36 -31.86 11.99 -27.83
CA SER A 36 -31.65 10.87 -26.92
C SER A 36 -31.26 9.61 -27.71
N GLY A 37 -30.40 8.77 -27.13
CA GLY A 37 -29.97 7.51 -27.78
C GLY A 37 -28.86 7.64 -28.82
N THR A 38 -28.37 8.85 -29.16
CA THR A 38 -27.32 9.07 -30.18
C THR A 38 -25.89 8.80 -29.73
N GLY A 39 -25.69 8.24 -28.54
CA GLY A 39 -24.35 7.85 -28.05
C GLY A 39 -23.55 8.93 -27.32
N LYS A 40 -24.10 10.10 -27.03
CA LYS A 40 -23.40 11.20 -26.34
C LYS A 40 -22.75 10.77 -25.03
N SER A 41 -23.47 10.03 -24.20
CA SER A 41 -22.96 9.52 -22.91
C SER A 41 -21.83 8.50 -23.08
N SER A 42 -21.67 7.90 -24.26
CA SER A 42 -20.57 6.98 -24.54
C SER A 42 -19.22 7.67 -24.72
N ILE A 43 -19.20 8.98 -24.95
CA ILE A 43 -17.97 9.76 -25.13
C ILE A 43 -17.09 9.63 -23.88
N VAL A 44 -17.61 9.88 -22.69
CA VAL A 44 -16.87 9.76 -21.41
C VAL A 44 -16.41 8.31 -21.19
N ASN A 45 -17.26 7.33 -21.56
CA ASN A 45 -16.93 5.92 -21.41
C ASN A 45 -15.82 5.49 -22.39
N ILE A 46 -15.80 6.02 -23.62
CA ILE A 46 -14.75 5.79 -24.61
C ILE A 46 -13.42 6.37 -24.09
N ILE A 47 -13.42 7.62 -23.66
CA ILE A 47 -12.23 8.25 -23.06
C ILE A 47 -11.68 7.43 -21.90
N ASN A 48 -12.54 7.06 -20.96
CA ASN A 48 -12.14 6.26 -19.80
C ASN A 48 -11.58 4.88 -20.21
N TYR A 49 -12.17 4.24 -21.23
CA TYR A 49 -11.72 2.95 -21.74
C TYR A 49 -10.34 3.04 -22.37
N VAL A 50 -10.14 4.00 -23.27
CA VAL A 50 -8.85 4.20 -23.98
C VAL A 50 -7.74 4.60 -23.03
N LEU A 51 -8.03 5.38 -22.00
CA LEU A 51 -7.09 5.74 -20.93
C LEU A 51 -6.74 4.57 -19.98
N GLY A 52 -7.06 3.33 -20.33
CA GLY A 52 -6.60 2.13 -19.63
C GLY A 52 -7.49 1.68 -18.46
N SER A 53 -8.82 1.91 -18.54
CA SER A 53 -9.77 1.32 -17.60
C SER A 53 -9.70 -0.21 -17.60
N SER A 54 -9.79 -0.82 -16.41
CA SER A 54 -9.90 -2.28 -16.24
C SER A 54 -11.29 -2.81 -16.57
N THR A 55 -12.27 -1.92 -16.74
CA THR A 55 -13.63 -2.25 -17.11
C THR A 55 -14.05 -1.43 -18.33
N CYS A 56 -15.01 -1.93 -19.09
CA CYS A 56 -15.57 -1.20 -20.23
C CYS A 56 -17.03 -0.88 -20.00
N SER A 57 -17.36 0.40 -19.89
CA SER A 57 -18.73 0.93 -19.74
C SER A 57 -19.32 1.43 -21.04
N ILE A 58 -18.66 1.21 -22.20
CA ILE A 58 -19.22 1.52 -23.51
C ILE A 58 -20.43 0.60 -23.74
N ALA A 59 -21.54 1.16 -24.20
CA ALA A 59 -22.76 0.39 -24.41
C ALA A 59 -22.54 -0.77 -25.39
N VAL A 60 -23.09 -1.92 -25.05
CA VAL A 60 -23.13 -3.12 -25.91
C VAL A 60 -24.14 -2.85 -27.03
N GLY A 61 -23.95 -3.45 -28.18
CA GLY A 61 -24.78 -3.29 -29.40
C GLY A 61 -24.16 -2.32 -30.38
N THR A 62 -24.94 -1.45 -31.01
CA THR A 62 -24.57 -0.65 -32.18
C THR A 62 -23.15 -0.06 -32.13
N ILE A 63 -22.71 0.50 -30.99
CA ILE A 63 -21.38 1.13 -30.90
C ILE A 63 -20.27 0.08 -30.96
N ARG A 64 -20.38 -0.99 -30.17
CA ARG A 64 -19.34 -2.04 -30.12
C ARG A 64 -19.33 -2.91 -31.37
N ASP A 65 -20.50 -3.06 -32.02
CA ASP A 65 -20.63 -3.90 -33.23
C ASP A 65 -20.05 -3.18 -34.45
N ALA A 66 -20.23 -1.87 -34.52
CA ALA A 66 -19.78 -1.04 -35.65
C ALA A 66 -18.31 -0.60 -35.56
N VAL A 67 -17.65 -0.71 -34.39
CA VAL A 67 -16.33 -0.15 -34.14
C VAL A 67 -15.32 -1.25 -33.86
N SER A 68 -14.13 -1.17 -34.45
CA SER A 68 -13.01 -2.06 -34.23
C SER A 68 -12.03 -1.50 -33.17
N TRP A 69 -11.75 -0.20 -33.23
CA TRP A 69 -10.83 0.49 -32.35
C TRP A 69 -11.37 1.83 -31.89
N PHE A 70 -11.13 2.16 -30.62
CA PHE A 70 -11.38 3.47 -30.03
C PHE A 70 -10.04 4.15 -29.75
N GLY A 71 -9.88 5.41 -30.13
CA GLY A 71 -8.65 6.15 -29.95
C GLY A 71 -8.85 7.56 -29.43
N LEU A 72 -7.75 8.13 -28.96
CA LEU A 72 -7.62 9.51 -28.52
C LEU A 72 -6.33 10.11 -29.09
N THR A 73 -6.40 11.36 -29.52
CA THR A 73 -5.21 12.21 -29.64
C THR A 73 -5.13 13.06 -28.39
N ILE A 74 -4.00 13.00 -27.71
CA ILE A 74 -3.74 13.63 -26.43
C ILE A 74 -2.53 14.56 -26.57
N GLU A 75 -2.68 15.77 -26.04
CA GLU A 75 -1.60 16.72 -25.86
C GLU A 75 -1.15 16.74 -24.42
N THR A 76 0.15 16.67 -24.22
CA THR A 76 0.80 16.74 -22.90
C THR A 76 1.93 17.76 -22.95
N ASP A 77 2.52 18.09 -21.80
CA ASP A 77 3.73 18.94 -21.73
C ASP A 77 4.91 18.36 -22.57
N ASN A 78 4.85 17.07 -22.92
CA ASN A 78 5.88 16.34 -23.69
C ASN A 78 5.54 16.22 -25.19
N GLY A 79 4.48 16.85 -25.66
CA GLY A 79 4.03 16.78 -27.05
C GLY A 79 2.73 16.01 -27.26
N LEU A 80 2.43 15.78 -28.52
CA LEU A 80 1.22 15.09 -28.98
C LEU A 80 1.46 13.59 -29.07
N MET A 81 0.43 12.82 -28.70
CA MET A 81 0.44 11.37 -28.88
C MET A 81 -0.95 10.86 -29.23
N ARG A 82 -0.99 9.81 -30.03
CA ARG A 82 -2.18 9.02 -30.30
C ARG A 82 -2.14 7.73 -29.54
N ILE A 83 -3.25 7.37 -28.97
CA ILE A 83 -3.46 6.07 -28.33
C ILE A 83 -4.74 5.47 -28.84
N ALA A 84 -4.74 4.17 -29.10
CA ALA A 84 -5.94 3.47 -29.45
C ALA A 84 -6.00 2.09 -28.79
N ARG A 85 -7.21 1.65 -28.49
CA ARG A 85 -7.49 0.37 -27.85
C ARG A 85 -8.57 -0.36 -28.64
N PRO A 86 -8.40 -1.67 -28.95
CA PRO A 86 -9.41 -2.40 -29.68
C PRO A 86 -10.69 -2.54 -28.85
N LYS A 87 -11.81 -2.74 -29.51
CA LYS A 87 -13.07 -3.01 -28.83
C LYS A 87 -12.91 -4.19 -27.84
N PRO A 88 -13.63 -4.17 -26.71
CA PRO A 88 -13.56 -5.28 -25.77
C PRO A 88 -14.16 -6.53 -26.39
N ALA A 89 -13.56 -7.70 -26.10
CA ALA A 89 -14.18 -8.98 -26.40
C ALA A 89 -15.45 -9.20 -25.53
N ALA A 90 -16.24 -10.21 -25.83
CA ALA A 90 -17.53 -10.45 -25.16
C ALA A 90 -17.43 -10.57 -23.63
N ARG A 91 -16.32 -11.09 -23.10
CA ARG A 91 -16.10 -11.32 -21.66
C ARG A 91 -14.88 -10.64 -21.06
N HIS A 92 -13.99 -10.11 -21.88
CA HIS A 92 -12.70 -9.56 -21.44
C HIS A 92 -12.43 -8.19 -22.06
N VAL A 93 -11.82 -7.33 -21.27
CA VAL A 93 -11.30 -6.05 -21.74
C VAL A 93 -9.97 -6.34 -22.45
N SER A 94 -9.73 -5.74 -23.62
CA SER A 94 -8.46 -5.92 -24.31
C SER A 94 -7.32 -5.28 -23.54
N GLU A 95 -6.21 -5.98 -23.39
CA GLU A 95 -4.97 -5.43 -22.85
C GLU A 95 -4.06 -4.82 -23.93
N GLU A 96 -4.40 -5.01 -25.20
CA GLU A 96 -3.67 -4.47 -26.34
C GLU A 96 -3.91 -2.97 -26.49
N ILE A 97 -2.85 -2.26 -26.84
CA ILE A 97 -2.87 -0.81 -27.12
C ILE A 97 -1.97 -0.51 -28.31
N TRP A 98 -2.39 0.44 -29.11
CA TRP A 98 -1.55 1.12 -30.09
C TRP A 98 -1.20 2.51 -29.55
N ILE A 99 0.09 2.88 -29.60
CA ILE A 99 0.62 4.17 -29.18
C ILE A 99 1.50 4.71 -30.31
N GLN A 100 1.32 5.98 -30.64
CA GLN A 100 2.15 6.71 -31.61
C GLN A 100 2.37 8.13 -31.12
N ASP A 101 3.60 8.57 -31.02
CA ASP A 101 3.92 9.99 -30.89
C ASP A 101 3.75 10.66 -32.26
N ILE A 102 3.18 11.86 -32.28
CA ILE A 102 2.87 12.63 -33.49
C ILE A 102 3.35 14.08 -33.34
N ASP A 103 3.67 14.72 -34.45
CA ASP A 103 4.10 16.11 -34.46
C ASP A 103 2.91 17.07 -34.63
N ASP A 104 1.86 16.62 -35.35
CA ASP A 104 0.67 17.41 -35.61
C ASP A 104 -0.61 16.55 -35.55
N VAL A 105 -1.70 17.13 -35.03
CA VAL A 105 -3.04 16.51 -34.98
C VAL A 105 -3.53 16.11 -36.37
N GLY A 106 -3.21 16.90 -37.42
CA GLY A 106 -3.57 16.62 -38.82
C GLY A 106 -2.81 15.48 -39.47
N GLN A 107 -1.84 14.87 -38.82
CA GLN A 107 -1.09 13.73 -39.35
C GLN A 107 -2.04 12.58 -39.72
N MET A 108 -1.83 11.96 -40.89
CA MET A 108 -2.68 10.89 -41.41
C MET A 108 -2.87 9.76 -40.41
N LEU A 109 -4.11 9.30 -40.29
CA LEU A 109 -4.47 8.15 -39.46
C LEU A 109 -4.23 6.85 -40.25
N PRO A 110 -3.75 5.78 -39.60
CA PRO A 110 -3.72 4.46 -40.25
C PRO A 110 -5.13 3.98 -40.54
N ALA A 111 -5.32 3.24 -41.63
CA ALA A 111 -6.61 2.64 -41.94
C ALA A 111 -7.12 1.71 -40.81
N ARG A 112 -6.19 1.03 -40.13
CA ARG A 112 -6.43 0.25 -38.89
C ARG A 112 -5.19 0.29 -38.03
N PRO A 113 -5.32 0.58 -36.70
CA PRO A 113 -4.19 0.49 -35.79
C PRO A 113 -3.71 -0.96 -35.62
N LEU A 114 -2.42 -1.13 -35.38
CA LEU A 114 -1.82 -2.40 -35.00
C LEU A 114 -1.25 -2.27 -33.59
N ALA A 115 -1.63 -3.16 -32.70
CA ALA A 115 -1.13 -3.15 -31.32
C ALA A 115 0.41 -3.20 -31.28
N ASN A 116 1.00 -2.26 -30.56
CA ASN A 116 2.45 -2.18 -30.35
C ASN A 116 2.80 -2.04 -28.86
N SER A 117 1.81 -2.04 -27.99
CA SER A 117 1.97 -1.87 -26.56
C SER A 117 0.82 -2.55 -25.79
N ASN A 118 0.82 -2.38 -24.46
CA ASN A 118 -0.23 -2.89 -23.59
C ASN A 118 -0.68 -1.83 -22.56
N VAL A 119 -1.82 -2.10 -21.91
CA VAL A 119 -2.41 -1.20 -20.90
C VAL A 119 -1.48 -0.95 -19.72
N ALA A 120 -0.69 -1.94 -19.29
CA ALA A 120 0.24 -1.77 -18.19
C ALA A 120 1.34 -0.75 -18.55
N ARG A 121 1.91 -0.85 -19.75
CA ARG A 121 2.91 0.09 -20.25
C ARG A 121 2.33 1.50 -20.46
N LEU A 122 1.09 1.61 -20.93
CA LEU A 122 0.39 2.88 -21.02
C LEU A 122 0.25 3.58 -19.66
N LYS A 123 -0.14 2.84 -18.62
CA LYS A 123 -0.25 3.38 -17.25
C LYS A 123 1.09 3.90 -16.75
N VAL A 124 2.16 3.13 -16.91
CA VAL A 124 3.51 3.57 -16.56
C VAL A 124 3.92 4.83 -17.31
N LEU A 125 3.62 4.92 -18.62
CA LEU A 125 3.91 6.09 -19.44
C LEU A 125 3.17 7.33 -18.92
N PHE A 126 1.90 7.20 -18.56
CA PHE A 126 1.13 8.30 -18.00
C PHE A 126 1.60 8.70 -16.61
N ASP A 127 1.94 7.73 -15.75
CA ASP A 127 2.49 8.00 -14.43
C ASP A 127 3.84 8.75 -14.53
N LEU A 128 4.69 8.37 -15.50
CA LEU A 128 5.93 9.08 -15.80
C LEU A 128 5.68 10.52 -16.27
N ARG A 129 4.83 10.68 -17.29
CA ARG A 129 4.52 12.00 -17.88
C ARG A 129 3.78 12.93 -16.91
N SER A 130 3.01 12.37 -15.98
CA SER A 130 2.31 13.14 -14.94
C SER A 130 3.18 13.49 -13.74
N GLY A 131 4.42 13.03 -13.69
CA GLY A 131 5.28 13.20 -12.54
C GLY A 131 4.84 12.39 -11.30
N LEU A 132 3.94 11.42 -11.50
CA LEU A 132 3.42 10.55 -10.44
C LEU A 132 4.30 9.30 -10.23
N SER A 133 5.30 9.09 -11.08
CA SER A 133 6.22 7.96 -10.93
C SER A 133 7.20 8.22 -9.79
N ASN A 134 7.08 7.44 -8.74
CA ASN A 134 8.03 7.44 -7.64
C ASN A 134 9.24 6.59 -7.98
N LEU A 135 10.19 7.15 -8.72
CA LEU A 135 11.47 6.52 -9.02
C LEU A 135 12.34 6.26 -7.77
N ALA A 136 11.99 6.87 -6.63
CA ALA A 136 12.73 6.74 -5.38
C ALA A 136 12.14 5.69 -4.40
N LEU A 137 11.09 4.97 -4.78
CA LEU A 137 10.54 3.88 -3.96
C LEU A 137 11.31 2.59 -4.24
N ASP A 138 11.84 1.99 -3.18
CA ASP A 138 12.43 0.65 -3.21
C ASP A 138 11.29 -0.39 -3.30
N PRO A 139 11.18 -1.16 -4.41
CA PRO A 139 10.08 -2.12 -4.60
C PRO A 139 9.99 -3.18 -3.50
N GLU A 140 11.07 -3.43 -2.78
CA GLU A 140 11.09 -4.42 -1.71
C GLU A 140 10.70 -3.83 -0.36
N LYS A 141 11.12 -2.59 -0.07
CA LYS A 141 10.85 -1.92 1.22
C LYS A 141 9.50 -1.22 1.25
N ASP A 142 9.02 -0.79 0.09
CA ASP A 142 7.78 -0.02 -0.04
C ASP A 142 6.60 -0.88 -0.51
N LYS A 143 6.67 -2.20 -0.33
CA LYS A 143 5.55 -3.12 -0.55
C LYS A 143 4.35 -2.69 0.30
N GLY A 144 3.27 -2.31 -0.38
CA GLY A 144 2.03 -1.92 0.28
C GLY A 144 1.82 -0.42 0.48
N PHE A 145 2.59 0.43 -0.21
CA PHE A 145 2.27 1.85 -0.31
C PHE A 145 0.94 2.05 -1.06
N GLY A 146 -0.17 1.93 -0.33
CA GLY A 146 -1.53 2.16 -0.85
C GLY A 146 -1.82 3.61 -1.19
N GLY A 147 -0.88 4.53 -0.94
CA GLY A 147 -0.97 5.95 -1.26
C GLY A 147 -0.27 6.37 -2.55
N ARG A 148 0.22 5.41 -3.36
CA ARG A 148 0.78 5.73 -4.66
C ARG A 148 -0.33 6.25 -5.56
N ALA A 149 -0.33 7.56 -5.79
CA ALA A 149 -1.20 8.16 -6.77
C ALA A 149 -0.82 7.66 -8.17
N SER A 150 -1.80 7.23 -8.94
CA SER A 150 -1.66 6.90 -10.34
C SER A 150 -2.41 7.91 -11.20
N PHE A 151 -2.03 8.05 -12.45
CA PHE A 151 -2.78 8.85 -13.41
C PHE A 151 -4.27 8.44 -13.44
N ARG A 152 -4.56 7.16 -13.24
CA ARG A 152 -5.94 6.64 -13.23
C ARG A 152 -6.78 7.17 -12.06
N ASP A 153 -6.17 7.50 -10.94
CA ASP A 153 -6.88 8.06 -9.79
C ASP A 153 -7.34 9.50 -10.08
N LEU A 154 -6.59 10.24 -10.91
CA LEU A 154 -6.98 11.58 -11.36
C LEU A 154 -8.22 11.55 -12.26
N ALA A 155 -8.51 10.43 -12.93
CA ALA A 155 -9.71 10.27 -13.74
C ALA A 155 -11.02 10.41 -12.92
N ALA A 156 -10.96 10.15 -11.61
CA ALA A 156 -12.10 10.32 -10.71
C ALA A 156 -12.55 11.78 -10.57
N PHE A 157 -11.66 12.74 -10.82
CA PHE A 157 -11.93 14.17 -10.75
C PHE A 157 -12.37 14.76 -12.11
N ASN A 158 -11.93 14.16 -13.22
CA ASN A 158 -12.09 14.72 -14.55
C ASN A 158 -13.16 14.00 -15.38
N LEU A 159 -13.38 12.70 -15.17
CA LEU A 159 -14.31 11.90 -15.96
C LEU A 159 -15.58 11.60 -15.15
N LEU A 160 -16.46 12.56 -15.05
CA LEU A 160 -17.71 12.45 -14.29
C LEU A 160 -18.84 11.94 -15.21
N PRO A 161 -19.31 10.68 -15.03
CA PRO A 161 -20.45 10.18 -15.74
C PRO A 161 -21.76 10.84 -15.25
N GLN A 162 -22.80 10.81 -16.07
CA GLN A 162 -24.07 11.49 -15.80
C GLN A 162 -24.67 11.17 -14.43
N HIS A 163 -24.59 9.92 -13.99
CA HIS A 163 -25.14 9.49 -12.68
C HIS A 163 -24.38 10.07 -11.48
N ILE A 164 -23.16 10.54 -11.66
CA ILE A 164 -22.41 11.27 -10.64
C ILE A 164 -22.76 12.75 -10.68
N VAL A 165 -22.75 13.36 -11.87
CA VAL A 165 -23.09 14.80 -12.01
C VAL A 165 -24.51 15.09 -11.52
N ALA A 166 -25.44 14.18 -11.74
CA ALA A 166 -26.84 14.30 -11.30
C ALA A 166 -27.09 13.85 -9.84
N ASN A 167 -26.06 13.36 -9.13
CA ASN A 167 -26.22 12.86 -7.77
C ASN A 167 -25.88 13.94 -6.73
N PRO A 168 -26.84 14.39 -5.90
CA PRO A 168 -26.60 15.42 -4.91
C PRO A 168 -25.71 14.96 -3.73
N HIS A 169 -25.46 13.65 -3.59
CA HIS A 169 -24.73 13.07 -2.47
C HIS A 169 -23.30 12.63 -2.81
N THR A 170 -22.92 12.66 -4.09
CA THR A 170 -21.62 12.15 -4.55
C THR A 170 -20.94 13.18 -5.44
N LEU A 171 -19.80 13.69 -5.01
CA LEU A 171 -19.04 14.71 -5.76
C LEU A 171 -18.05 14.09 -6.76
N PHE A 172 -17.46 12.95 -6.43
CA PHE A 172 -16.41 12.32 -7.25
C PHE A 172 -16.80 10.91 -7.68
N PHE A 173 -16.29 10.51 -8.84
CA PHE A 173 -16.53 9.17 -9.39
C PHE A 173 -15.86 8.09 -8.52
N LYS A 174 -16.55 6.96 -8.33
CA LYS A 174 -16.09 5.80 -7.53
C LYS A 174 -15.91 6.03 -6.02
N THR A 175 -16.51 7.06 -5.44
CA THR A 175 -16.45 7.30 -3.99
C THR A 175 -17.41 6.45 -3.17
N ASP A 176 -18.19 5.60 -3.79
CA ASP A 176 -19.04 4.57 -3.17
C ASP A 176 -18.22 3.49 -2.45
N SER A 177 -17.02 3.19 -2.94
CA SER A 177 -16.09 2.25 -2.31
C SER A 177 -15.22 2.93 -1.25
N SER A 178 -15.11 2.33 -0.06
CA SER A 178 -14.25 2.81 1.03
C SER A 178 -12.77 2.86 0.60
N HIS A 179 -12.31 1.86 -0.15
CA HIS A 179 -10.94 1.80 -0.67
C HIS A 179 -10.65 2.98 -1.62
N HIS A 180 -11.53 3.26 -2.58
CA HIS A 180 -11.35 4.40 -3.47
C HIS A 180 -11.42 5.75 -2.74
N ARG A 181 -12.29 5.88 -1.73
CA ARG A 181 -12.34 7.09 -0.88
C ARG A 181 -11.02 7.36 -0.17
N GLU A 182 -10.41 6.35 0.42
CA GLU A 182 -9.11 6.49 1.07
C GLU A 182 -8.01 6.87 0.05
N THR A 183 -7.99 6.24 -1.12
CA THR A 183 -7.06 6.61 -2.19
C THR A 183 -7.26 8.07 -2.61
N LEU A 184 -8.50 8.51 -2.84
CA LEU A 184 -8.79 9.88 -3.25
C LEU A 184 -8.41 10.92 -2.20
N ARG A 185 -8.50 10.62 -0.90
CA ARG A 185 -8.02 11.51 0.17
C ARG A 185 -6.55 11.84 0.05
N HIS A 186 -5.73 10.89 -0.38
CA HIS A 186 -4.30 11.10 -0.58
C HIS A 186 -4.00 11.74 -1.94
N VAL A 187 -4.81 11.44 -2.96
CA VAL A 187 -4.59 11.92 -4.33
C VAL A 187 -5.13 13.35 -4.52
N LEU A 188 -6.18 13.76 -3.83
CA LEU A 188 -6.79 15.08 -3.99
C LEU A 188 -5.81 16.24 -3.71
N PRO A 189 -5.03 16.26 -2.61
CA PRO A 189 -4.05 17.33 -2.38
C PRO A 189 -2.98 17.40 -3.48
N LEU A 190 -2.60 16.25 -4.04
CA LEU A 190 -1.68 16.16 -5.17
C LEU A 190 -2.31 16.70 -6.45
N ALA A 191 -3.56 16.34 -6.74
CA ALA A 191 -4.30 16.82 -7.90
C ALA A 191 -4.50 18.34 -7.86
N MET A 192 -4.66 18.91 -6.66
CA MET A 192 -4.77 20.35 -6.44
C MET A 192 -3.42 21.09 -6.41
N GLY A 193 -2.30 20.36 -6.49
CA GLY A 193 -0.96 20.95 -6.42
C GLY A 193 -0.56 21.46 -5.03
N VAL A 194 -1.30 21.10 -3.98
CA VAL A 194 -1.00 21.49 -2.58
C VAL A 194 0.16 20.66 -2.02
N VAL A 195 0.28 19.42 -2.46
CA VAL A 195 1.32 18.48 -2.04
C VAL A 195 2.04 17.99 -3.29
N THR A 196 3.37 17.89 -3.21
CA THR A 196 4.17 17.30 -4.28
C THR A 196 4.30 15.79 -4.10
N ASN A 197 4.70 15.12 -5.16
CA ASN A 197 4.99 13.70 -5.10
C ASN A 197 6.13 13.37 -4.12
N GLU A 198 7.13 14.25 -4.00
CA GLU A 198 8.20 14.12 -3.02
C GLU A 198 7.71 14.19 -1.58
N ASP A 199 6.71 15.03 -1.30
CA ASP A 199 6.13 15.14 0.04
C ASP A 199 5.39 13.87 0.43
N LEU A 200 4.70 13.23 -0.52
CA LEU A 200 4.06 11.92 -0.30
C LEU A 200 5.09 10.83 0.02
N VAL A 201 6.21 10.81 -0.70
CA VAL A 201 7.31 9.87 -0.44
C VAL A 201 7.92 10.10 0.94
N ARG A 202 8.18 11.38 1.29
CA ARG A 202 8.71 11.75 2.61
C ARG A 202 7.76 11.35 3.73
N ALA A 203 6.45 11.61 3.56
CA ALA A 203 5.43 11.24 4.53
C ALA A 203 5.34 9.72 4.72
N HIS A 204 5.43 8.95 3.63
CA HIS A 204 5.46 7.49 3.69
C HIS A 204 6.70 7.00 4.45
N ARG A 205 7.89 7.49 4.10
CA ARG A 205 9.14 7.12 4.76
C ARG A 205 9.13 7.45 6.26
N LEU A 206 8.58 8.60 6.61
CA LEU A 206 8.41 8.98 8.01
C LEU A 206 7.47 8.01 8.75
N LYS A 207 6.41 7.55 8.11
CA LYS A 207 5.50 6.54 8.68
C LYS A 207 6.22 5.22 8.93
N LEU A 208 6.98 4.73 7.94
CA LEU A 208 7.75 3.49 8.08
C LEU A 208 8.75 3.56 9.24
N LEU A 209 9.51 4.67 9.34
CA LEU A 209 10.46 4.88 10.43
C LEU A 209 9.77 4.95 11.80
N ARG A 210 8.60 5.56 11.89
CA ARG A 210 7.82 5.58 13.14
C ARG A 210 7.31 4.19 13.53
N ASP A 211 6.89 3.40 12.56
CA ASP A 211 6.43 2.03 12.81
C ASP A 211 7.60 1.12 13.25
N GLU A 212 8.77 1.30 12.65
CA GLU A 212 10.00 0.62 13.07
C GLU A 212 10.43 1.03 14.47
N GLN A 213 10.43 2.34 14.79
CA GLN A 213 10.70 2.84 16.13
C GLN A 213 9.77 2.21 17.16
N ARG A 214 8.46 2.17 16.92
CA ARG A 214 7.49 1.54 17.81
C ARG A 214 7.77 0.05 18.05
N LYS A 215 8.18 -0.67 17.01
CA LYS A 215 8.55 -2.08 17.13
C LYS A 215 9.78 -2.25 18.04
N LEU A 216 10.82 -1.45 17.82
CA LEU A 216 12.03 -1.47 18.63
C LEU A 216 11.78 -1.06 20.08
N GLU A 217 10.95 -0.04 20.32
CA GLU A 217 10.54 0.37 21.66
C GLU A 217 9.78 -0.75 22.38
N THR A 218 8.89 -1.44 21.68
CA THR A 218 8.15 -2.60 22.24
C THR A 218 9.10 -3.74 22.57
N GLU A 219 10.04 -4.05 21.69
CA GLU A 219 11.05 -5.08 21.91
C GLU A 219 11.95 -4.74 23.10
N LEU A 220 12.42 -3.50 23.18
CA LEU A 220 13.20 -3.01 24.31
C LEU A 220 12.45 -3.15 25.64
N ARG A 221 11.17 -2.75 25.65
CA ARG A 221 10.31 -2.89 26.82
C ARG A 221 10.14 -4.35 27.23
N THR A 222 9.93 -5.25 26.29
CA THR A 222 9.80 -6.68 26.53
C THR A 222 11.09 -7.24 27.10
N ARG A 223 12.24 -6.88 26.53
CA ARG A 223 13.55 -7.33 27.01
C ARG A 223 13.85 -6.80 28.44
N ARG A 224 13.55 -5.53 28.73
CA ARG A 224 13.68 -4.95 30.07
C ARG A 224 12.82 -5.71 31.08
N ASN A 225 11.52 -5.89 30.78
CA ASN A 225 10.63 -6.64 31.66
C ASN A 225 11.12 -8.08 31.92
N SER A 226 11.66 -8.73 30.88
CA SER A 226 12.25 -10.07 31.02
C SER A 226 13.48 -10.07 31.95
N LEU A 227 14.35 -9.06 31.81
CA LEU A 227 15.52 -8.90 32.68
C LEU A 227 15.11 -8.60 34.12
N ASP A 228 14.12 -7.75 34.35
CA ASP A 228 13.61 -7.41 35.67
C ASP A 228 12.98 -8.63 36.34
N ASN A 229 12.16 -9.39 35.65
CA ASN A 229 11.57 -10.63 36.12
C ASN A 229 12.66 -11.69 36.46
N TRP A 230 13.65 -11.79 35.57
CA TRP A 230 14.75 -12.70 35.77
C TRP A 230 15.61 -12.30 36.96
N SER A 231 15.89 -11.01 37.16
CA SER A 231 16.59 -10.47 38.32
C SER A 231 15.82 -10.73 39.61
N ALA A 232 14.50 -10.54 39.61
CA ALA A 232 13.64 -10.83 40.75
C ALA A 232 13.65 -12.33 41.08
N ASN A 233 13.57 -13.20 40.08
CA ASN A 233 13.64 -14.65 40.26
C ASN A 233 15.02 -15.10 40.80
N ALA A 234 16.11 -14.51 40.31
CA ALA A 234 17.46 -14.81 40.79
C ALA A 234 17.63 -14.40 42.27
N ARG A 235 17.11 -13.22 42.66
CA ARG A 235 17.10 -12.80 44.08
C ARG A 235 16.24 -13.74 44.93
N GLY A 236 15.06 -14.14 44.45
CA GLY A 236 14.21 -15.13 45.10
C GLY A 236 14.95 -16.46 45.32
N SER A 237 15.70 -16.93 44.32
CA SER A 237 16.51 -18.14 44.40
C SER A 237 17.66 -18.00 45.41
N PHE A 238 18.27 -16.81 45.54
CA PHE A 238 19.29 -16.53 46.54
C PHE A 238 18.73 -16.64 47.95
N PHE A 239 17.60 -16.01 48.25
CA PHE A 239 16.95 -16.13 49.56
C PHE A 239 16.53 -17.56 49.88
N ARG A 240 16.02 -18.28 48.90
CA ARG A 240 15.66 -19.68 49.06
C ARG A 240 16.88 -20.57 49.35
N ALA A 241 18.03 -20.27 48.73
CA ALA A 241 19.28 -20.96 49.03
C ALA A 241 19.76 -20.69 50.48
N GLN A 242 19.51 -19.48 51.00
CA GLN A 242 19.77 -19.17 52.42
C GLN A 242 18.83 -19.93 53.38
N GLU A 243 17.52 -19.98 53.06
CA GLU A 243 16.54 -20.75 53.83
C GLU A 243 16.94 -22.23 53.94
N LEU A 244 17.48 -22.80 52.85
CA LEU A 244 17.98 -24.16 52.78
C LEU A 244 19.38 -24.33 53.39
N SER A 245 19.95 -23.28 53.99
CA SER A 245 21.32 -23.28 54.58
C SER A 245 22.43 -23.59 53.55
N LEU A 246 22.19 -23.38 52.27
CA LEU A 246 23.18 -23.51 51.20
C LEU A 246 24.05 -22.26 51.03
N LEU A 247 23.61 -21.11 51.55
CA LEU A 247 24.32 -19.84 51.56
C LEU A 247 24.32 -19.26 52.98
N PRO A 248 25.39 -18.55 53.39
CA PRO A 248 25.39 -17.82 54.65
C PRO A 248 24.35 -16.69 54.63
N PRO A 249 23.83 -16.29 55.81
CA PRO A 249 22.93 -15.16 55.90
C PRO A 249 23.63 -13.87 55.47
N GLY A 250 22.98 -13.06 54.68
CA GLY A 250 23.50 -11.80 54.16
C GLY A 250 22.64 -11.26 52.99
N ASP A 251 22.90 -10.03 52.58
CA ASP A 251 22.19 -9.42 51.44
C ASP A 251 22.74 -9.96 50.12
N PRO A 252 21.85 -10.07 49.08
CA PRO A 252 22.27 -10.48 47.78
C PRO A 252 23.19 -9.40 47.16
N PRO A 253 24.19 -9.78 46.33
CA PRO A 253 25.01 -8.84 45.61
C PRO A 253 24.15 -7.83 44.82
N GLY A 254 24.55 -6.56 44.85
CA GLY A 254 23.81 -5.49 44.21
C GLY A 254 23.82 -5.59 42.66
N ASP A 255 24.88 -6.20 42.13
CA ASP A 255 25.03 -6.44 40.70
C ASP A 255 24.55 -7.84 40.28
N LEU A 256 23.93 -7.90 39.11
CA LEU A 256 23.37 -9.14 38.60
C LEU A 256 24.42 -10.23 38.32
N LEU A 257 25.61 -9.81 37.84
CA LEU A 257 26.70 -10.73 37.55
C LEU A 257 27.26 -11.39 38.81
N GLY A 258 27.41 -10.62 39.91
CA GLY A 258 27.80 -11.14 41.21
C GLY A 258 26.77 -12.11 41.76
N LEU A 259 25.47 -11.80 41.66
CA LEU A 259 24.40 -12.69 42.08
C LEU A 259 24.41 -14.02 41.30
N LEU A 260 24.61 -13.96 39.98
CA LEU A 260 24.75 -15.15 39.15
C LEU A 260 25.94 -16.02 39.53
N LYS A 261 27.08 -15.38 39.81
CA LYS A 261 28.29 -16.08 40.20
C LYS A 261 28.03 -16.87 41.47
N VAL A 262 27.46 -16.24 42.52
CA VAL A 262 27.13 -16.89 43.79
C VAL A 262 26.15 -18.07 43.57
N LEU A 263 25.08 -17.89 42.79
CA LEU A 263 24.14 -18.97 42.52
C LEU A 263 24.77 -20.12 41.71
N ARG A 264 25.68 -19.81 40.80
CA ARG A 264 26.43 -20.82 40.04
C ARG A 264 27.37 -21.61 40.92
N ASP A 265 28.04 -20.94 41.86
CA ASP A 265 28.95 -21.58 42.80
C ASP A 265 28.19 -22.55 43.73
N VAL A 266 26.95 -22.18 44.14
CA VAL A 266 26.07 -23.07 44.91
C VAL A 266 25.69 -24.32 44.11
N VAL A 267 25.34 -24.16 42.86
CA VAL A 267 25.02 -25.28 41.96
C VAL A 267 26.24 -26.16 41.70
N ALA A 268 27.42 -25.56 41.49
CA ALA A 268 28.68 -26.29 41.26
C ALA A 268 29.15 -27.07 42.49
N ALA A 269 28.90 -26.56 43.68
CA ALA A 269 29.20 -27.25 44.93
C ALA A 269 28.31 -28.48 45.18
N GLY A 270 27.38 -28.79 44.24
CA GLY A 270 26.56 -30.00 44.30
C GLY A 270 25.60 -30.06 45.48
N GLY A 271 25.22 -28.91 46.04
CA GLY A 271 24.33 -28.86 47.17
C GLY A 271 25.00 -29.28 48.50
N GLN A 272 26.32 -29.31 48.55
CA GLN A 272 27.01 -29.47 49.82
C GLN A 272 26.68 -28.26 50.73
N SER A 273 25.98 -28.54 51.84
CA SER A 273 25.58 -27.51 52.80
C SER A 273 26.80 -26.75 53.29
N VAL A 274 26.84 -25.43 53.03
CA VAL A 274 27.80 -24.49 53.61
C VAL A 274 27.39 -24.14 55.06
N ALA A 275 26.34 -24.77 55.59
CA ALA A 275 25.89 -24.59 56.94
C ALA A 275 26.97 -25.16 57.95
N ALA A 276 27.37 -24.33 58.86
CA ALA A 276 28.27 -24.75 59.92
C ALA A 276 27.79 -26.06 60.56
N PRO A 277 28.65 -27.05 60.78
CA PRO A 277 28.30 -28.38 61.29
C PRO A 277 27.41 -28.42 62.48
N GLY A 278 27.37 -27.34 63.30
CA GLY A 278 26.57 -27.23 64.50
C GLY A 278 25.05 -27.08 64.32
N ARG A 279 24.53 -26.64 63.13
CA ARG A 279 23.08 -26.45 62.93
C ARG A 279 22.35 -27.75 62.58
N ILE A 280 23.03 -28.65 61.90
CA ILE A 280 22.43 -29.94 61.48
C ILE A 280 22.32 -30.84 62.73
N SER A 281 23.31 -30.83 63.60
CA SER A 281 23.27 -31.60 64.85
C SER A 281 22.16 -31.11 65.79
N VAL A 282 21.92 -29.79 65.86
CA VAL A 282 20.82 -29.23 66.69
C VAL A 282 19.46 -29.61 66.15
N ALA A 283 19.27 -29.59 64.76
CA ALA A 283 18.03 -29.98 64.11
C ALA A 283 17.76 -31.50 64.27
N VAL A 284 18.78 -32.35 64.16
CA VAL A 284 18.67 -33.80 64.34
C VAL A 284 18.35 -34.10 65.78
N ASN A 285 19.03 -33.48 66.74
CA ASN A 285 18.76 -33.67 68.18
C ASN A 285 17.33 -33.22 68.55
N ARG A 286 16.83 -32.17 67.94
CA ARG A 286 15.46 -31.69 68.16
C ARG A 286 14.41 -32.61 67.55
N LEU A 287 14.67 -33.23 66.42
CA LEU A 287 13.85 -34.27 65.83
C LEU A 287 13.81 -35.54 66.65
N ASP A 288 14.94 -35.96 67.19
CA ASP A 288 15.02 -37.12 68.07
C ASP A 288 14.32 -36.87 69.42
N GLU A 289 14.33 -35.63 69.91
CA GLU A 289 13.61 -35.23 71.09
C GLU A 289 12.12 -35.20 70.94
N ILE A 290 11.64 -34.74 69.73
CA ILE A 290 10.23 -34.80 69.39
C ILE A 290 9.75 -36.26 69.22
N ARG A 291 10.54 -37.11 68.58
CA ARG A 291 10.22 -38.53 68.37
C ARG A 291 10.11 -39.27 69.73
N ARG A 292 10.98 -39.00 70.65
CA ARG A 292 10.93 -39.59 72.03
C ARG A 292 9.71 -39.11 72.81
N ARG A 293 9.15 -37.91 72.48
CA ARG A 293 7.93 -37.42 73.12
C ARG A 293 6.65 -37.96 72.51
N GLU A 294 6.73 -38.44 71.29
CA GLU A 294 5.61 -39.11 70.64
C GLU A 294 5.51 -40.59 70.95
N GLU A 295 6.62 -41.22 71.43
CA GLU A 295 6.68 -42.63 71.83
C GLU A 295 6.45 -42.85 73.32
N ALA A 296 6.28 -41.76 74.14
CA ALA A 296 6.00 -41.79 75.57
C ALA A 296 4.53 -41.43 75.86
#